data_df16e9039059de3789e2b3cb47419e13
#
_entry.id   df16e9039059de3789e2b3cb47419e13
#
_cell.length_a   1.000
_cell.length_b   1.000
_cell.length_c   1.000
_cell.angle_alpha   90.00
_cell.angle_beta   90.00
_cell.angle_gamma   90.00
#
_symmetry.space_group_name_H-M   'P 1'
#
loop_
_entity.id
_entity.type
_entity.pdbx_description
1 polymer ?
#
loop_
_entity_poly.entity_id
_entity_poly.type
_entity_poly.pdbx_seq_one_letter_code
_entity_poly.pdbx_strand_id
1 'polypeptide(L)'
;MKYILSIALALLLSSGAFADGHSEPQYSKFQSNYYFTCPQPAACVGAFEKMLAAPDIADKGFEASLYALGHNGWDDSTHMVSFYFKNAERYLEAGRTFAQSPAFKEFAEARISAGVEAQSESLTTHSIVEGDGRGTKSMVNWSIKVSDPATFVPAWQKLTKAMEAYPWSPKAYGLQTVLLGNQGWATHELWSAFETPVEALNFLDAFYLTPEFKAYSAETEGAVSLVRSHIANTVYEANPD
;
A
#
# COMPACT_ATOMS: atom_id res chain seq x y z
N MET A 1 -40.02 -9.23 -24.15
CA MET A 1 -39.58 -7.82 -24.21
C MET A 1 -38.19 -7.73 -23.60
N LYS A 2 -37.19 -7.48 -24.45
CA LYS A 2 -35.78 -7.45 -24.09
C LYS A 2 -35.42 -6.02 -23.68
N TYR A 3 -34.91 -5.82 -22.46
CA TYR A 3 -34.25 -4.57 -22.09
C TYR A 3 -32.74 -4.85 -21.99
N ILE A 4 -32.03 -4.42 -23.02
CA ILE A 4 -30.57 -4.32 -23.04
C ILE A 4 -30.25 -3.00 -22.33
N LEU A 5 -29.63 -3.09 -21.17
CA LEU A 5 -29.12 -1.93 -20.46
C LEU A 5 -27.68 -1.72 -20.93
N SER A 6 -27.49 -0.77 -21.85
CA SER A 6 -26.17 -0.32 -22.27
C SER A 6 -25.60 0.60 -21.21
N ILE A 7 -24.64 0.13 -20.43
CA ILE A 7 -23.81 0.97 -19.57
C ILE A 7 -22.70 1.57 -20.44
N ALA A 8 -22.89 2.84 -20.83
CA ALA A 8 -21.82 3.63 -21.44
C ALA A 8 -20.85 4.08 -20.34
N LEU A 9 -19.70 3.42 -20.27
CA LEU A 9 -18.56 3.84 -19.43
C LEU A 9 -17.91 5.07 -20.10
N ALA A 10 -18.29 6.27 -19.67
CA ALA A 10 -17.63 7.50 -20.08
C ALA A 10 -16.27 7.60 -19.39
N LEU A 11 -15.22 7.14 -20.06
CA LEU A 11 -13.82 7.45 -19.74
C LEU A 11 -13.58 8.93 -20.06
N LEU A 12 -13.70 9.78 -19.06
CA LEU A 12 -13.15 11.13 -19.11
C LEU A 12 -11.62 11.03 -18.96
N LEU A 13 -10.95 10.84 -20.11
CA LEU A 13 -9.52 11.09 -20.24
C LEU A 13 -9.31 12.62 -20.17
N SER A 14 -9.13 13.16 -18.98
CA SER A 14 -8.49 14.46 -18.83
C SER A 14 -7.01 14.27 -19.12
N SER A 15 -6.62 14.45 -20.38
CA SER A 15 -5.23 14.61 -20.78
C SER A 15 -4.71 15.97 -20.28
N GLY A 16 -4.39 16.03 -18.98
CA GLY A 16 -3.52 17.05 -18.42
C GLY A 16 -2.11 16.73 -18.92
N ALA A 17 -1.62 17.52 -19.88
CA ALA A 17 -0.23 17.49 -20.30
C ALA A 17 0.64 17.92 -19.13
N PHE A 18 1.20 16.98 -18.40
CA PHE A 18 2.38 17.21 -17.58
C PHE A 18 3.59 16.98 -18.49
N ALA A 19 4.01 18.06 -19.19
CA ALA A 19 5.36 18.14 -19.73
C ALA A 19 6.26 18.59 -18.58
N ASP A 20 7.25 17.78 -18.22
CA ASP A 20 8.67 18.06 -18.36
C ASP A 20 9.52 17.30 -17.33
N GLY A 21 10.47 16.51 -17.84
CA GLY A 21 11.79 16.38 -17.23
C GLY A 21 11.93 15.50 -16.00
N HIS A 22 10.92 14.79 -15.54
CA HIS A 22 11.09 13.81 -14.48
C HIS A 22 11.51 12.46 -15.07
N SER A 23 12.66 11.95 -14.63
CA SER A 23 13.01 10.54 -14.75
C SER A 23 11.76 9.71 -14.45
N GLU A 24 11.52 8.63 -15.22
CA GLU A 24 10.39 7.71 -14.97
C GLU A 24 10.29 7.44 -13.48
N PRO A 25 9.08 7.50 -12.90
CA PRO A 25 8.92 7.28 -11.47
C PRO A 25 9.51 5.91 -11.13
N GLN A 26 10.46 5.91 -10.21
CA GLN A 26 11.19 4.73 -9.74
C GLN A 26 10.29 3.77 -8.94
N TYR A 27 9.01 4.06 -8.90
CA TYR A 27 8.01 3.33 -8.12
C TYR A 27 7.14 2.45 -9.00
N SER A 28 6.80 1.30 -8.45
CA SER A 28 5.87 0.37 -9.04
C SER A 28 4.50 1.00 -9.22
N LYS A 29 3.88 0.77 -10.37
CA LYS A 29 2.56 1.34 -10.70
C LYS A 29 1.44 0.69 -9.90
N PHE A 30 1.52 -0.62 -9.70
CA PHE A 30 0.51 -1.39 -8.98
C PHE A 30 1.09 -2.04 -7.73
N GLN A 31 0.25 -2.20 -6.71
CA GLN A 31 0.58 -2.90 -5.48
C GLN A 31 -0.57 -3.83 -5.09
N SER A 32 -0.25 -5.09 -4.79
CA SER A 32 -1.20 -6.03 -4.21
C SER A 32 -0.88 -6.22 -2.74
N ASN A 33 -1.84 -5.97 -1.87
CA ASN A 33 -1.72 -6.15 -0.42
C ASN A 33 -2.57 -7.34 0.03
N TYR A 34 -1.96 -8.22 0.82
CA TYR A 34 -2.61 -9.40 1.41
C TYR A 34 -2.47 -9.31 2.92
N TYR A 35 -3.59 -9.11 3.61
CA TYR A 35 -3.67 -9.04 5.06
C TYR A 35 -4.06 -10.40 5.64
N PHE A 36 -3.37 -10.83 6.69
CA PHE A 36 -3.61 -12.14 7.28
C PHE A 36 -3.21 -12.21 8.76
N THR A 37 -3.82 -13.13 9.48
CA THR A 37 -3.42 -13.51 10.82
C THR A 37 -2.37 -14.60 10.74
N CYS A 38 -1.25 -14.46 11.44
CA CYS A 38 -0.21 -15.47 11.56
C CYS A 38 0.05 -15.80 13.05
N PRO A 39 -0.47 -16.94 13.57
CA PRO A 39 -0.23 -17.36 14.96
C PRO A 39 1.22 -17.75 15.25
N GLN A 40 2.00 -18.06 14.22
CA GLN A 40 3.40 -18.49 14.32
C GLN A 40 4.29 -17.58 13.45
N PRO A 41 4.60 -16.32 13.89
CA PRO A 41 5.27 -15.33 13.06
C PRO A 41 6.57 -15.80 12.41
N ALA A 42 7.44 -16.47 13.18
CA ALA A 42 8.72 -16.99 12.67
C ALA A 42 8.53 -18.02 11.53
N ALA A 43 7.50 -18.87 11.62
CA ALA A 43 7.19 -19.84 10.57
C ALA A 43 6.65 -19.15 9.31
N CYS A 44 5.81 -18.10 9.47
CA CYS A 44 5.30 -17.33 8.34
C CYS A 44 6.42 -16.58 7.63
N VAL A 45 7.31 -15.91 8.37
CA VAL A 45 8.47 -15.18 7.81
C VAL A 45 9.37 -16.17 7.06
N GLY A 46 9.80 -17.27 7.70
CA GLY A 46 10.67 -18.25 7.07
C GLY A 46 10.08 -18.92 5.83
N ALA A 47 8.76 -19.18 5.83
CA ALA A 47 8.08 -19.70 4.64
C ALA A 47 8.05 -18.70 3.49
N PHE A 48 7.85 -17.41 3.78
CA PHE A 48 7.84 -16.33 2.78
C PHE A 48 9.23 -16.12 2.20
N GLU A 49 10.26 -16.04 3.06
CA GLU A 49 11.67 -15.93 2.64
C GLU A 49 12.07 -17.10 1.74
N LYS A 50 11.76 -18.35 2.16
CA LYS A 50 12.06 -19.56 1.38
C LYS A 50 11.40 -19.52 0.01
N MET A 51 10.16 -19.10 -0.08
CA MET A 51 9.44 -19.00 -1.35
C MET A 51 10.10 -17.97 -2.28
N LEU A 52 10.40 -16.76 -1.80
CA LEU A 52 11.00 -15.71 -2.62
C LEU A 52 12.45 -16.01 -3.03
N ALA A 53 13.19 -16.78 -2.23
CA ALA A 53 14.55 -17.21 -2.54
C ALA A 53 14.59 -18.41 -3.52
N ALA A 54 13.47 -19.05 -3.82
CA ALA A 54 13.44 -20.19 -4.74
C ALA A 54 13.76 -19.72 -6.17
N PRO A 55 14.62 -20.43 -6.94
CA PRO A 55 15.10 -19.98 -8.25
C PRO A 55 14.00 -19.64 -9.25
N ASP A 56 12.92 -20.39 -9.25
CA ASP A 56 11.77 -20.19 -10.15
C ASP A 56 10.99 -18.90 -9.86
N ILE A 57 11.19 -18.30 -8.68
CA ILE A 57 10.60 -17.02 -8.27
C ILE A 57 11.67 -15.94 -8.23
N ALA A 58 12.84 -16.18 -7.62
CA ALA A 58 13.91 -15.22 -7.45
C ALA A 58 14.41 -14.66 -8.80
N ASP A 59 14.57 -15.51 -9.80
CA ASP A 59 15.02 -15.12 -11.17
C ASP A 59 14.01 -14.18 -11.88
N LYS A 60 12.81 -14.03 -11.35
CA LYS A 60 11.81 -13.09 -11.87
C LYS A 60 11.96 -11.68 -11.32
N GLY A 61 12.73 -11.49 -10.23
CA GLY A 61 12.96 -10.19 -9.64
C GLY A 61 11.67 -9.49 -9.18
N PHE A 62 10.76 -10.23 -8.52
CA PHE A 62 9.57 -9.61 -7.95
C PHE A 62 9.93 -8.82 -6.70
N GLU A 63 9.48 -7.57 -6.66
CA GLU A 63 9.58 -6.74 -5.46
C GLU A 63 8.46 -7.15 -4.49
N ALA A 64 8.84 -7.44 -3.24
CA ALA A 64 7.87 -7.84 -2.23
C ALA A 64 8.35 -7.44 -0.83
N SER A 65 7.41 -7.08 0.03
CA SER A 65 7.67 -6.78 1.43
C SER A 65 6.68 -7.51 2.33
N LEU A 66 7.20 -8.04 3.43
CA LEU A 66 6.40 -8.59 4.53
C LEU A 66 6.48 -7.65 5.72
N TYR A 67 5.34 -7.31 6.27
CA TYR A 67 5.19 -6.39 7.41
C TYR A 67 4.53 -7.09 8.59
N ALA A 68 5.01 -6.78 9.79
CA ALA A 68 4.26 -7.00 11.02
C ALA A 68 3.39 -5.77 11.29
N LEU A 69 2.09 -5.98 11.53
CA LEU A 69 1.13 -4.91 11.78
C LEU A 69 0.98 -4.62 13.26
N GLY A 70 0.92 -3.34 13.61
CA GLY A 70 0.61 -2.86 14.95
C GLY A 70 -0.51 -1.82 14.93
N HIS A 71 -1.26 -1.74 16.04
CA HIS A 71 -2.35 -0.78 16.23
C HIS A 71 -3.39 -0.81 15.09
N ASN A 72 -3.78 -2.01 14.68
CA ASN A 72 -4.60 -2.30 13.50
C ASN A 72 -6.12 -2.15 13.75
N GLY A 73 -6.50 -1.55 14.87
CA GLY A 73 -7.89 -1.31 15.24
C GLY A 73 -8.69 -2.60 15.47
N TRP A 74 -9.78 -2.75 14.76
CA TRP A 74 -10.69 -3.90 14.83
C TRP A 74 -10.32 -5.05 13.87
N ASP A 75 -9.30 -4.88 13.03
CA ASP A 75 -8.86 -5.89 12.07
C ASP A 75 -7.90 -6.88 12.76
N ASP A 76 -8.20 -8.17 12.65
CA ASP A 76 -7.43 -9.24 13.28
C ASP A 76 -6.12 -9.58 12.55
N SER A 77 -5.82 -8.90 11.44
CA SER A 77 -4.57 -9.12 10.71
C SER A 77 -3.35 -8.76 11.57
N THR A 78 -2.42 -9.67 11.65
CA THR A 78 -1.13 -9.46 12.33
C THR A 78 0.00 -9.13 11.37
N HIS A 79 -0.19 -9.47 10.09
CA HIS A 79 0.81 -9.28 9.04
C HIS A 79 0.17 -8.84 7.73
N MET A 80 0.99 -8.20 6.89
CA MET A 80 0.65 -7.83 5.52
C MET A 80 1.81 -8.20 4.60
N VAL A 81 1.50 -8.80 3.45
CA VAL A 81 2.43 -8.92 2.33
C VAL A 81 2.02 -7.94 1.25
N SER A 82 2.99 -7.18 0.75
CA SER A 82 2.83 -6.34 -0.43
C SER A 82 3.72 -6.85 -1.56
N PHE A 83 3.14 -7.00 -2.74
CA PHE A 83 3.86 -7.19 -4.00
C PHE A 83 3.73 -5.95 -4.85
N TYR A 84 4.84 -5.54 -5.46
CA TYR A 84 4.93 -4.31 -6.26
C TYR A 84 5.17 -4.65 -7.73
N PHE A 85 4.46 -3.98 -8.63
CA PHE A 85 4.50 -4.27 -10.07
C PHE A 85 4.64 -2.98 -10.88
N LYS A 86 5.67 -2.91 -11.73
CA LYS A 86 5.92 -1.75 -12.61
C LYS A 86 4.78 -1.50 -13.61
N ASN A 87 4.09 -2.56 -14.02
CA ASN A 87 3.00 -2.50 -15.00
C ASN A 87 2.08 -3.72 -14.90
N ALA A 88 1.01 -3.75 -15.70
CA ALA A 88 0.05 -4.85 -15.73
C ALA A 88 0.65 -6.16 -16.22
N GLU A 89 1.62 -6.12 -17.14
CA GLU A 89 2.31 -7.30 -17.66
C GLU A 89 3.07 -8.02 -16.56
N ARG A 90 3.77 -7.27 -15.68
CA ARG A 90 4.48 -7.83 -14.51
C ARG A 90 3.52 -8.42 -13.50
N TYR A 91 2.36 -7.79 -13.26
CA TYR A 91 1.30 -8.34 -12.42
C TYR A 91 0.81 -9.70 -12.94
N LEU A 92 0.51 -9.78 -14.25
CA LEU A 92 0.05 -11.03 -14.87
C LEU A 92 1.15 -12.09 -14.90
N GLU A 93 2.41 -11.71 -15.10
CA GLU A 93 3.56 -12.63 -15.03
C GLU A 93 3.69 -13.23 -13.63
N ALA A 94 3.59 -12.42 -12.58
CA ALA A 94 3.62 -12.90 -11.20
C ALA A 94 2.52 -13.94 -10.94
N GLY A 95 1.29 -13.66 -11.35
CA GLY A 95 0.18 -14.60 -11.20
C GLY A 95 0.45 -15.95 -11.90
N ARG A 96 0.99 -15.92 -13.13
CA ARG A 96 1.37 -17.15 -13.84
C ARG A 96 2.52 -17.88 -13.16
N THR A 97 3.56 -17.16 -12.74
CA THR A 97 4.72 -17.73 -12.05
C THR A 97 4.29 -18.43 -10.76
N PHE A 98 3.54 -17.76 -9.89
CA PHE A 98 3.06 -18.33 -8.65
C PHE A 98 2.16 -19.56 -8.88
N ALA A 99 1.25 -19.50 -9.85
CA ALA A 99 0.38 -20.63 -10.17
C ALA A 99 1.12 -21.89 -10.64
N GLN A 100 2.33 -21.74 -11.19
CA GLN A 100 3.15 -22.85 -11.71
C GLN A 100 4.31 -23.24 -10.79
N SER A 101 4.62 -22.42 -9.79
CA SER A 101 5.78 -22.59 -8.91
C SER A 101 5.58 -23.69 -7.88
N PRO A 102 6.46 -24.71 -7.83
CA PRO A 102 6.51 -25.67 -6.73
C PRO A 102 6.78 -24.97 -5.38
N ALA A 103 7.65 -23.95 -5.36
CA ALA A 103 7.96 -23.20 -4.14
C ALA A 103 6.74 -22.43 -3.62
N PHE A 104 5.91 -21.87 -4.48
CA PHE A 104 4.66 -21.26 -4.07
C PHE A 104 3.66 -22.27 -3.51
N LYS A 105 3.60 -23.48 -4.07
CA LYS A 105 2.78 -24.57 -3.51
C LYS A 105 3.26 -24.96 -2.11
N GLU A 106 4.57 -25.15 -1.92
CA GLU A 106 5.14 -25.43 -0.58
C GLU A 106 4.84 -24.30 0.40
N PHE A 107 4.93 -23.04 -0.03
CA PHE A 107 4.56 -21.87 0.77
C PHE A 107 3.09 -21.91 1.19
N ALA A 108 2.18 -22.25 0.27
CA ALA A 108 0.74 -22.36 0.57
C ALA A 108 0.48 -23.46 1.62
N GLU A 109 1.15 -24.61 1.52
CA GLU A 109 1.05 -25.70 2.48
C GLU A 109 1.63 -25.29 3.86
N ALA A 110 2.77 -24.59 3.87
CA ALA A 110 3.38 -24.08 5.10
C ALA A 110 2.48 -23.06 5.81
N ARG A 111 1.80 -22.17 5.07
CA ARG A 111 0.82 -21.22 5.63
C ARG A 111 -0.34 -21.95 6.32
N ILE A 112 -0.91 -22.96 5.67
CA ILE A 112 -1.98 -23.78 6.26
C ILE A 112 -1.49 -24.43 7.55
N SER A 113 -0.29 -25.03 7.54
CA SER A 113 0.31 -25.69 8.71
C SER A 113 0.61 -24.71 9.86
N ALA A 114 0.94 -23.46 9.54
CA ALA A 114 1.16 -22.40 10.53
C ALA A 114 -0.15 -21.75 11.05
N GLY A 115 -1.31 -22.20 10.56
CA GLY A 115 -2.61 -21.66 10.95
C GLY A 115 -2.89 -20.25 10.42
N VAL A 116 -2.32 -19.90 9.26
CA VAL A 116 -2.54 -18.59 8.64
C VAL A 116 -3.96 -18.47 8.13
N GLU A 117 -4.64 -17.40 8.52
CA GLU A 117 -5.98 -17.06 8.07
C GLU A 117 -5.93 -15.76 7.24
N ALA A 118 -6.43 -15.82 5.99
CA ALA A 118 -6.58 -14.65 5.15
C ALA A 118 -7.71 -13.76 5.68
N GLN A 119 -7.46 -12.46 5.80
CA GLN A 119 -8.43 -11.49 6.29
C GLN A 119 -8.98 -10.61 5.17
N SER A 120 -8.10 -9.98 4.41
CA SER A 120 -8.49 -9.14 3.28
C SER A 120 -7.36 -9.01 2.26
N GLU A 121 -7.72 -8.55 1.07
CA GLU A 121 -6.77 -8.24 0.00
C GLU A 121 -7.19 -6.96 -0.72
N SER A 122 -6.22 -6.26 -1.30
CA SER A 122 -6.47 -5.11 -2.18
C SER A 122 -5.46 -5.05 -3.32
N LEU A 123 -5.94 -4.58 -4.47
CA LEU A 123 -5.09 -4.12 -5.57
C LEU A 123 -5.22 -2.61 -5.64
N THR A 124 -4.08 -1.93 -5.54
CA THR A 124 -4.01 -0.47 -5.59
C THR A 124 -3.16 0.00 -6.76
N THR A 125 -3.34 1.25 -7.16
CA THR A 125 -2.42 1.96 -8.06
C THR A 125 -1.87 3.19 -7.36
N HIS A 126 -0.56 3.41 -7.50
CA HIS A 126 0.08 4.60 -6.99
C HIS A 126 -0.34 5.81 -7.83
N SER A 127 -1.03 6.77 -7.19
CA SER A 127 -1.49 8.01 -7.80
C SER A 127 -0.50 9.15 -7.59
N ILE A 128 0.11 9.21 -6.41
CA ILE A 128 1.14 10.17 -6.03
C ILE A 128 2.16 9.44 -5.16
N VAL A 129 3.44 9.65 -5.41
CA VAL A 129 4.56 9.17 -4.58
C VAL A 129 5.60 10.26 -4.52
N GLU A 130 6.04 10.60 -3.32
CA GLU A 130 7.09 11.59 -3.06
C GLU A 130 8.13 10.99 -2.11
N GLY A 131 9.40 11.33 -2.36
CA GLY A 131 10.54 10.81 -1.59
C GLY A 131 10.97 9.42 -2.02
N ASP A 132 11.89 8.81 -1.26
CA ASP A 132 12.40 7.44 -1.48
C ASP A 132 12.14 6.58 -0.25
N GLY A 133 11.22 5.64 -0.37
CA GLY A 133 10.82 4.73 0.70
C GLY A 133 11.68 3.48 0.84
N ARG A 134 12.68 3.27 -0.03
CA ARG A 134 13.54 2.08 0.02
C ARG A 134 14.33 2.04 1.31
N GLY A 135 14.40 0.85 1.90
CA GLY A 135 15.11 0.61 3.16
C GLY A 135 14.45 1.20 4.40
N THR A 136 13.27 1.82 4.29
CA THR A 136 12.48 2.23 5.46
C THR A 136 12.00 1.02 6.23
N LYS A 137 11.91 1.14 7.56
CA LYS A 137 11.59 0.01 8.45
C LYS A 137 10.23 0.13 9.11
N SER A 138 9.57 1.28 8.95
CA SER A 138 8.24 1.49 9.50
C SER A 138 7.41 2.37 8.56
N MET A 139 6.13 2.08 8.49
CA MET A 139 5.18 2.82 7.67
C MET A 139 3.90 3.03 8.47
N VAL A 140 3.35 4.23 8.40
CA VAL A 140 1.99 4.51 8.88
C VAL A 140 1.06 4.53 7.69
N ASN A 141 -0.04 3.80 7.79
CA ASN A 141 -1.03 3.69 6.72
C ASN A 141 -2.39 4.17 7.20
N TRP A 142 -3.11 4.82 6.30
CA TRP A 142 -4.50 5.23 6.50
C TRP A 142 -5.33 4.79 5.30
N SER A 143 -6.24 3.86 5.51
CA SER A 143 -7.28 3.53 4.54
C SER A 143 -8.43 4.53 4.70
N ILE A 144 -8.78 5.23 3.64
CA ILE A 144 -9.75 6.33 3.65
C ILE A 144 -10.82 6.14 2.59
N LYS A 145 -12.01 6.66 2.87
CA LYS A 145 -13.07 6.81 1.88
C LYS A 145 -13.13 8.26 1.46
N VAL A 146 -12.84 8.51 0.18
CA VAL A 146 -12.91 9.84 -0.44
C VAL A 146 -14.21 9.92 -1.23
N SER A 147 -15.07 10.86 -0.86
CA SER A 147 -16.35 11.16 -1.55
C SER A 147 -16.21 12.33 -2.54
N ASP A 148 -15.24 13.21 -2.32
CA ASP A 148 -14.93 14.35 -3.21
C ASP A 148 -13.40 14.44 -3.46
N PRO A 149 -12.90 13.76 -4.50
CA PRO A 149 -11.48 13.83 -4.85
C PRO A 149 -11.00 15.22 -5.26
N ALA A 150 -11.88 16.06 -5.81
CA ALA A 150 -11.51 17.41 -6.27
C ALA A 150 -11.17 18.32 -5.09
N THR A 151 -11.83 18.16 -3.95
CA THR A 151 -11.49 18.85 -2.70
C THR A 151 -10.32 18.17 -1.99
N PHE A 152 -10.33 16.82 -1.90
CA PHE A 152 -9.36 16.07 -1.10
C PHE A 152 -7.93 16.15 -1.64
N VAL A 153 -7.70 15.88 -2.95
CA VAL A 153 -6.35 15.74 -3.49
C VAL A 153 -5.52 17.01 -3.36
N PRO A 154 -6.02 18.22 -3.75
CA PRO A 154 -5.27 19.46 -3.57
C PRO A 154 -4.99 19.77 -2.09
N ALA A 155 -5.95 19.55 -1.20
CA ALA A 155 -5.78 19.78 0.23
C ALA A 155 -4.70 18.85 0.83
N TRP A 156 -4.70 17.57 0.45
CA TRP A 156 -3.68 16.60 0.86
C TRP A 156 -2.29 16.97 0.34
N GLN A 157 -2.15 17.36 -0.94
CA GLN A 157 -0.87 17.80 -1.50
C GLN A 157 -0.34 19.06 -0.79
N LYS A 158 -1.20 20.01 -0.47
CA LYS A 158 -0.84 21.21 0.30
C LYS A 158 -0.34 20.85 1.71
N LEU A 159 -1.03 19.92 2.39
CA LEU A 159 -0.63 19.42 3.70
C LEU A 159 0.75 18.75 3.64
N THR A 160 0.94 17.77 2.76
CA THR A 160 2.19 17.01 2.66
C THR A 160 3.37 17.91 2.29
N LYS A 161 3.17 18.87 1.39
CA LYS A 161 4.20 19.86 1.03
C LYS A 161 4.60 20.75 2.22
N ALA A 162 3.63 21.19 3.02
CA ALA A 162 3.92 21.98 4.21
C ALA A 162 4.69 21.15 5.26
N MET A 163 4.42 19.85 5.35
CA MET A 163 5.08 18.96 6.31
C MET A 163 6.55 18.71 6.02
N GLU A 164 7.03 18.87 4.79
CA GLU A 164 8.45 18.73 4.45
C GLU A 164 9.37 19.68 5.25
N ALA A 165 8.83 20.78 5.80
CA ALA A 165 9.57 21.71 6.62
C ALA A 165 9.84 21.22 8.06
N TYR A 166 9.21 20.14 8.50
CA TYR A 166 9.33 19.64 9.87
C TYR A 166 10.44 18.57 9.99
N PRO A 167 11.18 18.56 11.11
CA PRO A 167 12.30 17.61 11.30
C PRO A 167 11.85 16.14 11.45
N TRP A 168 10.56 15.90 11.68
CA TRP A 168 9.94 14.59 11.76
C TRP A 168 9.18 14.20 10.48
N SER A 169 9.40 14.93 9.38
CA SER A 169 8.82 14.61 8.08
C SER A 169 9.16 13.18 7.64
N PRO A 170 8.21 12.45 7.04
CA PRO A 170 8.48 11.11 6.52
C PRO A 170 9.54 11.15 5.40
N LYS A 171 10.30 10.08 5.26
CA LYS A 171 11.31 9.89 4.19
C LYS A 171 10.63 9.77 2.82
N ALA A 172 9.46 9.16 2.80
CA ALA A 172 8.60 9.06 1.63
C ALA A 172 7.13 8.99 2.06
N TYR A 173 6.25 9.42 1.17
CA TYR A 173 4.80 9.33 1.39
C TYR A 173 4.06 9.19 0.06
N GLY A 174 2.83 8.73 0.11
CA GLY A 174 2.05 8.56 -1.11
C GLY A 174 0.56 8.43 -0.92
N LEU A 175 -0.12 8.54 -2.04
CA LEU A 175 -1.54 8.32 -2.22
C LEU A 175 -1.74 7.20 -3.23
N GLN A 176 -2.51 6.21 -2.86
CA GLN A 176 -2.93 5.11 -3.73
C GLN A 176 -4.44 5.13 -3.92
N THR A 177 -4.88 4.78 -5.12
CA THR A 177 -6.29 4.50 -5.40
C THR A 177 -6.53 3.00 -5.31
N VAL A 178 -7.54 2.58 -4.56
CA VAL A 178 -7.97 1.18 -4.48
C VAL A 178 -8.73 0.83 -5.75
N LEU A 179 -8.21 -0.14 -6.50
CA LEU A 179 -8.82 -0.62 -7.75
C LEU A 179 -9.76 -1.79 -7.51
N LEU A 180 -9.33 -2.75 -6.68
CA LEU A 180 -10.06 -3.98 -6.39
C LEU A 180 -9.84 -4.40 -4.92
N GLY A 181 -10.75 -5.18 -4.39
CA GLY A 181 -10.68 -5.69 -3.02
C GLY A 181 -11.17 -4.71 -1.97
N ASN A 182 -10.68 -4.89 -0.74
CA ASN A 182 -10.99 -4.05 0.43
C ASN A 182 -12.50 -3.92 0.73
N GLN A 183 -13.31 -4.87 0.28
CA GLN A 183 -14.76 -4.98 0.53
C GLN A 183 -15.55 -3.68 0.30
N GLY A 184 -15.05 -2.76 -0.54
CA GLY A 184 -15.68 -1.49 -0.87
C GLY A 184 -15.64 -0.43 0.24
N TRP A 185 -14.85 -0.62 1.29
CA TRP A 185 -14.81 0.29 2.44
C TRP A 185 -13.92 1.50 2.20
N ALA A 186 -12.68 1.28 1.77
CA ALA A 186 -11.76 2.36 1.40
C ALA A 186 -11.73 2.55 -0.12
N THR A 187 -11.58 3.80 -0.55
CA THR A 187 -11.36 4.15 -1.96
C THR A 187 -9.91 4.50 -2.23
N HIS A 188 -9.19 4.91 -1.19
CA HIS A 188 -7.79 5.32 -1.27
C HIS A 188 -7.03 4.84 -0.03
N GLU A 189 -5.71 4.75 -0.19
CA GLU A 189 -4.78 4.50 0.91
C GLU A 189 -3.71 5.59 0.90
N LEU A 190 -3.45 6.17 2.06
CA LEU A 190 -2.33 7.05 2.33
C LEU A 190 -1.26 6.27 3.06
N TRP A 191 -0.01 6.56 2.78
CA TRP A 191 1.09 5.99 3.54
C TRP A 191 2.20 7.02 3.74
N SER A 192 2.92 6.86 4.84
CA SER A 192 4.12 7.63 5.18
C SER A 192 5.17 6.67 5.72
N ALA A 193 6.38 6.70 5.16
CA ALA A 193 7.46 5.76 5.45
C ALA A 193 8.60 6.44 6.23
N PHE A 194 9.17 5.70 7.18
CA PHE A 194 10.17 6.16 8.14
C PHE A 194 11.34 5.17 8.24
N GLU A 195 12.52 5.65 8.58
CA GLU A 195 13.69 4.79 8.79
C GLU A 195 13.52 3.88 10.02
N THR A 196 12.80 4.36 11.02
CA THR A 196 12.58 3.62 12.28
C THR A 196 11.14 3.74 12.78
N PRO A 197 10.67 2.75 13.59
CA PRO A 197 9.38 2.87 14.28
C PRO A 197 9.30 4.07 15.25
N VAL A 198 10.45 4.50 15.80
CA VAL A 198 10.52 5.67 16.69
C VAL A 198 10.17 6.95 15.93
N GLU A 199 10.69 7.11 14.73
CA GLU A 199 10.36 8.26 13.86
C GLU A 199 8.87 8.25 13.49
N ALA A 200 8.31 7.09 13.17
CA ALA A 200 6.87 6.95 12.89
C ALA A 200 6.00 7.39 14.07
N LEU A 201 6.39 7.03 15.30
CA LEU A 201 5.66 7.44 16.49
C LEU A 201 5.83 8.94 16.80
N ASN A 202 7.03 9.49 16.66
CA ASN A 202 7.29 10.93 16.81
C ASN A 202 6.50 11.76 15.79
N PHE A 203 6.41 11.26 14.55
CA PHE A 203 5.57 11.85 13.53
C PHE A 203 4.09 11.87 13.97
N LEU A 204 3.54 10.75 14.41
CA LEU A 204 2.14 10.68 14.85
C LEU A 204 1.83 11.59 16.03
N ASP A 205 2.76 11.70 17.00
CA ASP A 205 2.62 12.57 18.17
C ASP A 205 2.52 14.06 17.77
N ALA A 206 3.31 14.47 16.77
CA ALA A 206 3.38 15.86 16.32
C ALA A 206 2.34 16.22 15.24
N PHE A 207 2.11 15.33 14.27
CA PHE A 207 1.37 15.57 13.03
C PHE A 207 -0.03 16.13 13.25
N TYR A 208 -0.83 15.47 14.09
CA TYR A 208 -2.23 15.86 14.31
C TYR A 208 -2.38 17.19 15.07
N LEU A 209 -1.31 17.69 15.68
CA LEU A 209 -1.29 18.95 16.43
C LEU A 209 -0.94 20.15 15.57
N THR A 210 -0.44 19.93 14.35
CA THR A 210 0.01 21.00 13.46
C THR A 210 -1.14 21.90 12.99
N PRO A 211 -0.87 23.20 12.77
CA PRO A 211 -1.85 24.10 12.15
C PRO A 211 -2.25 23.62 10.74
N GLU A 212 -1.32 23.03 10.01
CA GLU A 212 -1.52 22.52 8.65
C GLU A 212 -2.49 21.35 8.62
N PHE A 213 -2.36 20.40 9.57
CA PHE A 213 -3.32 19.30 9.68
C PHE A 213 -4.71 19.80 10.08
N LYS A 214 -4.80 20.76 10.99
CA LYS A 214 -6.09 21.37 11.38
C LYS A 214 -6.76 22.07 10.19
N ALA A 215 -5.99 22.81 9.38
CA ALA A 215 -6.49 23.44 8.17
C ALA A 215 -6.95 22.40 7.14
N TYR A 216 -6.17 21.35 6.91
CA TYR A 216 -6.53 20.24 6.05
C TYR A 216 -7.83 19.56 6.50
N SER A 217 -7.94 19.25 7.80
CA SER A 217 -9.13 18.63 8.37
C SER A 217 -10.40 19.46 8.16
N ALA A 218 -10.29 20.78 8.32
CA ALA A 218 -11.41 21.70 8.06
C ALA A 218 -11.75 21.81 6.57
N GLU A 219 -10.73 21.85 5.68
CA GLU A 219 -10.89 21.94 4.24
C GLU A 219 -11.52 20.67 3.65
N THR A 220 -11.24 19.49 4.24
CA THR A 220 -11.71 18.19 3.76
C THR A 220 -12.91 17.64 4.54
N GLU A 221 -13.53 18.46 5.40
CA GLU A 221 -14.72 18.06 6.16
C GLU A 221 -15.85 17.59 5.21
N GLY A 222 -16.34 16.36 5.43
CA GLY A 222 -17.34 15.73 4.58
C GLY A 222 -16.82 15.15 3.26
N ALA A 223 -15.60 15.50 2.82
CA ALA A 223 -14.99 14.99 1.60
C ALA A 223 -14.20 13.69 1.83
N VAL A 224 -13.71 13.46 3.04
CA VAL A 224 -12.92 12.28 3.42
C VAL A 224 -13.33 11.74 4.77
N SER A 225 -13.29 10.42 4.93
CA SER A 225 -13.45 9.75 6.21
C SER A 225 -12.42 8.64 6.39
N LEU A 226 -11.89 8.52 7.60
CA LEU A 226 -10.97 7.45 7.98
C LEU A 226 -11.76 6.14 8.10
N VAL A 227 -11.29 5.09 7.44
CA VAL A 227 -11.80 3.72 7.56
C VAL A 227 -10.96 2.94 8.57
N ARG A 228 -9.63 2.97 8.40
CA ARG A 228 -8.67 2.24 9.23
C ARG A 228 -7.31 2.95 9.20
N SER A 229 -6.53 2.77 10.25
CA SER A 229 -5.11 3.09 10.25
C SER A 229 -4.32 1.99 10.96
N HIS A 230 -3.05 1.85 10.60
CA HIS A 230 -2.14 0.91 11.26
C HIS A 230 -0.68 1.33 11.05
N ILE A 231 0.20 0.79 11.89
CA ILE A 231 1.65 0.82 11.67
C ILE A 231 2.05 -0.53 11.07
N ALA A 232 2.82 -0.48 9.99
CA ALA A 232 3.42 -1.63 9.34
C ALA A 232 4.94 -1.57 9.51
N ASN A 233 5.51 -2.52 10.25
CA ASN A 233 6.95 -2.62 10.44
C ASN A 233 7.51 -3.69 9.51
N THR A 234 8.51 -3.33 8.71
CA THR A 234 9.15 -4.22 7.76
C THR A 234 9.86 -5.36 8.47
N VAL A 235 9.49 -6.59 8.13
CA VAL A 235 10.09 -7.83 8.63
C VAL A 235 11.03 -8.44 7.60
N TYR A 236 10.63 -8.36 6.32
CA TYR A 236 11.41 -8.88 5.20
C TYR A 236 11.13 -8.07 3.93
N GLU A 237 12.17 -7.87 3.12
CA GLU A 237 12.07 -7.25 1.79
C GLU A 237 12.85 -8.09 0.78
N ALA A 238 12.26 -8.30 -0.38
CA ALA A 238 12.90 -8.92 -1.53
C ALA A 238 12.98 -7.92 -2.69
N ASN A 239 14.16 -7.83 -3.28
CA ASN A 239 14.45 -7.00 -4.46
C ASN A 239 13.96 -5.54 -4.28
N PRO A 240 14.44 -4.81 -3.26
CA PRO A 240 13.99 -3.44 -2.97
C PRO A 240 14.56 -2.38 -3.94
N ASP A 241 14.88 -2.75 -5.17
CA ASP A 241 15.52 -1.90 -6.19
C ASP A 241 14.60 -0.82 -6.79
#